data_cb535eb621956ed49e1185f273a27b7e
#
_entry.id   cb535eb621956ed49e1185f273a27b7e
#
_cell.length_a   1.000
_cell.length_b   1.000
_cell.length_c   1.000
_cell.angle_alpha   90.00
_cell.angle_beta   90.00
_cell.angle_gamma   90.00
#
_symmetry.space_group_name_H-M   'P 1'
#
loop_
_entity.id
_entity.type
_entity.pdbx_description
1 polymer ?
#
loop_
_entity_poly.entity_id
_entity_poly.type
_entity_poly.pdbx_seq_one_letter_code
_entity_poly.pdbx_strand_id
1 'polypeptide(L)'
;MAKKVKTNALRMLDRAKINYEIKEYQYDEDHLSGEHIIDQVDMEAKDIFKTLVLKGNNGYLVCCIPVLEQIDLKKLAKLSNNKSVEMIHMKDLLGVTGYIRGGCSPVGMKKKFPTFFDLSINQCQNVALSAGKRGYQMIVNAKELLNYLEAQVGDVIRR
;
A
#
# COMPACT_ATOMS: atom_id res chain seq x y z
N MET A 1 -8.51 6.71 -27.00
CA MET A 1 -7.26 6.17 -26.42
C MET A 1 -7.20 6.46 -24.94
N ALA A 2 -7.03 5.44 -24.13
CA ALA A 2 -6.88 5.64 -22.71
C ALA A 2 -5.61 6.44 -22.43
N LYS A 3 -5.73 7.47 -21.62
CA LYS A 3 -4.60 8.28 -21.21
C LYS A 3 -3.69 7.44 -20.31
N LYS A 4 -2.45 7.23 -20.71
CA LYS A 4 -1.50 6.49 -19.86
C LYS A 4 -1.11 7.33 -18.67
N VAL A 5 -1.34 6.79 -17.47
CA VAL A 5 -0.90 7.40 -16.23
C VAL A 5 0.50 6.89 -15.94
N LYS A 6 1.42 7.80 -15.62
CA LYS A 6 2.78 7.44 -15.20
C LYS A 6 3.12 8.19 -13.92
N THR A 7 2.92 7.51 -12.82
CA THR A 7 3.33 8.00 -11.51
C THR A 7 4.77 7.56 -11.23
N ASN A 8 5.36 8.11 -10.16
CA ASN A 8 6.68 7.66 -9.73
C ASN A 8 6.69 6.16 -9.43
N ALA A 9 5.62 5.67 -8.78
CA ALA A 9 5.48 4.25 -8.48
C ALA A 9 5.54 3.40 -9.75
N LEU A 10 4.77 3.77 -10.77
CA LEU A 10 4.72 3.01 -12.02
C LEU A 10 6.04 3.08 -12.79
N ARG A 11 6.71 4.24 -12.78
CA ARG A 11 8.02 4.37 -13.40
C ARG A 11 9.06 3.46 -12.75
N MET A 12 8.99 3.31 -11.44
CA MET A 12 9.92 2.43 -10.73
C MET A 12 9.67 0.97 -11.06
N LEU A 13 8.40 0.57 -11.18
CA LEU A 13 8.07 -0.79 -11.61
C LEU A 13 8.52 -1.05 -13.05
N ASP A 14 8.37 -0.05 -13.94
CA ASP A 14 8.87 -0.16 -15.31
C ASP A 14 10.39 -0.40 -15.34
N ARG A 15 11.14 0.33 -14.53
CA ARG A 15 12.60 0.15 -14.42
C ARG A 15 12.97 -1.21 -13.90
N ALA A 16 12.18 -1.75 -12.98
CA ALA A 16 12.40 -3.07 -12.41
C ALA A 16 11.89 -4.20 -13.31
N LYS A 17 11.28 -3.86 -14.45
CA LYS A 17 10.68 -4.80 -15.40
C LYS A 17 9.60 -5.67 -14.76
N ILE A 18 8.83 -5.06 -13.85
CA ILE A 18 7.69 -5.69 -13.21
C ILE A 18 6.43 -5.28 -13.95
N ASN A 19 5.67 -6.26 -14.43
CA ASN A 19 4.42 -6.01 -15.14
C ASN A 19 3.33 -5.61 -14.16
N TYR A 20 2.41 -4.77 -14.63
CA TYR A 20 1.26 -4.34 -13.85
C TYR A 20 0.10 -3.98 -14.78
N GLU A 21 -1.11 -4.01 -14.23
CA GLU A 21 -2.29 -3.45 -14.86
C GLU A 21 -2.71 -2.21 -14.09
N ILE A 22 -3.37 -1.28 -14.77
CA ILE A 22 -3.92 -0.07 -14.16
C ILE A 22 -5.44 -0.15 -14.24
N LYS A 23 -6.11 0.08 -13.11
CA LYS A 23 -7.56 0.20 -13.02
C LYS A 23 -7.91 1.59 -12.50
N GLU A 24 -8.75 2.31 -13.25
CA GLU A 24 -9.30 3.58 -12.80
C GLU A 24 -10.52 3.34 -11.92
N TYR A 25 -10.73 4.21 -10.94
CA TYR A 25 -11.94 4.22 -10.14
C TYR A 25 -12.35 5.65 -9.83
N GLN A 26 -13.65 5.86 -9.63
CA GLN A 26 -14.18 7.17 -9.25
C GLN A 26 -13.97 7.36 -7.75
N TYR A 27 -13.59 8.56 -7.37
CA TYR A 27 -13.41 8.91 -5.96
C TYR A 27 -13.90 10.32 -5.72
N ASP A 28 -14.17 10.65 -4.47
CA ASP A 28 -14.31 12.04 -4.04
C ASP A 28 -13.56 12.20 -2.72
N GLU A 29 -13.27 13.45 -2.36
CA GLU A 29 -12.44 13.74 -1.19
C GLU A 29 -13.07 13.31 0.14
N ASP A 30 -14.39 13.17 0.17
CA ASP A 30 -15.10 12.73 1.36
C ASP A 30 -15.17 11.21 1.49
N HIS A 31 -14.84 10.47 0.42
CA HIS A 31 -14.94 9.02 0.36
C HIS A 31 -13.65 8.40 -0.17
N LEU A 32 -12.60 8.46 0.65
CA LEU A 32 -11.29 7.89 0.29
C LEU A 32 -11.07 6.49 0.85
N SER A 33 -12.09 5.90 1.51
CA SER A 33 -11.96 4.56 2.07
C SER A 33 -11.90 3.50 0.97
N GLY A 34 -11.20 2.40 1.27
CA GLY A 34 -11.05 1.30 0.33
C GLY A 34 -12.34 0.62 -0.09
N GLU A 35 -13.41 0.78 0.68
CA GLU A 35 -14.71 0.20 0.36
C GLU A 35 -15.24 0.67 -0.99
N HIS A 36 -14.96 1.91 -1.37
CA HIS A 36 -15.39 2.46 -2.67
C HIS A 36 -14.60 1.90 -3.84
N ILE A 37 -13.43 1.36 -3.56
CA ILE A 37 -12.55 0.78 -4.58
C ILE A 37 -13.03 -0.60 -4.98
N ILE A 38 -13.51 -1.39 -4.02
CA ILE A 38 -13.88 -2.79 -4.21
C ILE A 38 -14.88 -2.97 -5.36
N ASP A 39 -15.90 -2.13 -5.40
CA ASP A 39 -16.98 -2.23 -6.38
C ASP A 39 -16.52 -1.85 -7.79
N GLN A 40 -15.40 -1.15 -7.92
CA GLN A 40 -14.96 -0.59 -9.21
C GLN A 40 -13.76 -1.32 -9.81
N VAL A 41 -12.99 -2.03 -8.99
CA VAL A 41 -11.74 -2.68 -9.41
C VAL A 41 -11.98 -4.17 -9.56
N ASP A 42 -12.94 -4.69 -10.04
CA ASP A 42 -13.22 -6.09 -10.41
C ASP A 42 -12.23 -7.11 -9.80
N MET A 43 -12.03 -7.01 -8.48
CA MET A 43 -11.20 -7.94 -7.70
C MET A 43 -11.87 -8.19 -6.36
N GLU A 44 -11.56 -9.34 -5.77
CA GLU A 44 -12.05 -9.64 -4.42
C GLU A 44 -11.36 -8.73 -3.40
N ALA A 45 -12.09 -8.34 -2.37
CA ALA A 45 -11.57 -7.45 -1.32
C ALA A 45 -10.28 -7.97 -0.68
N LYS A 46 -10.15 -9.29 -0.55
CA LYS A 46 -8.97 -9.92 0.05
C LYS A 46 -7.68 -9.67 -0.75
N ASP A 47 -7.80 -9.33 -2.03
CA ASP A 47 -6.68 -9.09 -2.91
C ASP A 47 -6.40 -7.59 -3.10
N ILE A 48 -7.20 -6.72 -2.49
CA ILE A 48 -7.01 -5.27 -2.55
C ILE A 48 -6.41 -4.83 -1.22
N PHE A 49 -5.24 -4.21 -1.28
CA PHE A 49 -4.50 -3.78 -0.09
C PHE A 49 -4.45 -2.26 0.01
N LYS A 50 -4.42 -1.76 1.22
CA LYS A 50 -4.20 -0.34 1.51
C LYS A 50 -2.82 -0.17 2.16
N THR A 51 -2.20 0.98 1.90
CA THR A 51 -0.86 1.30 2.39
C THR A 51 -0.96 2.26 3.56
N LEU A 52 -0.48 1.82 4.71
CA LEU A 52 -0.46 2.61 5.93
C LEU A 52 0.98 3.02 6.24
N VAL A 53 1.15 4.27 6.69
CA VAL A 53 2.45 4.77 7.12
C VAL A 53 2.36 5.01 8.62
N LEU A 54 3.35 4.53 9.34
CA LEU A 54 3.38 4.56 10.79
C LEU A 54 4.72 5.09 11.28
N LYS A 55 4.72 5.53 12.52
CA LYS A 55 5.94 5.97 13.19
C LYS A 55 6.20 5.07 14.38
N GLY A 56 7.38 4.47 14.41
CA GLY A 56 7.87 3.70 15.53
C GLY A 56 9.01 4.42 16.24
N ASN A 57 9.58 3.78 17.26
CA ASN A 57 10.71 4.38 17.95
C ASN A 57 11.99 4.38 17.11
N ASN A 58 12.03 3.60 16.04
CA ASN A 58 13.17 3.53 15.12
C ASN A 58 12.93 4.32 13.82
N GLY A 59 11.87 5.10 13.74
CA GLY A 59 11.54 5.90 12.56
C GLY A 59 10.26 5.45 11.90
N TYR A 60 10.06 5.90 10.67
CA TYR A 60 8.85 5.57 9.91
C TYR A 60 8.91 4.18 9.30
N LEU A 61 7.76 3.56 9.16
CA LEU A 61 7.62 2.26 8.51
C LEU A 61 6.29 2.22 7.75
N VAL A 62 6.20 1.26 6.83
CA VAL A 62 5.05 1.10 5.95
C VAL A 62 4.43 -0.27 6.19
N CYS A 63 3.11 -0.33 6.25
CA CYS A 63 2.40 -1.59 6.42
C CYS A 63 1.21 -1.64 5.47
N CYS A 64 1.16 -2.70 4.66
CA CYS A 64 0.07 -2.91 3.71
C CYS A 64 -0.80 -4.07 4.19
N ILE A 65 -2.10 -3.81 4.27
CA ILE A 65 -3.08 -4.79 4.76
C ILE A 65 -4.29 -4.83 3.83
N PRO A 66 -5.07 -5.93 3.85
CA PRO A 66 -6.30 -5.97 3.06
C PRO A 66 -7.22 -4.80 3.41
N VAL A 67 -7.88 -4.28 2.41
CA VAL A 67 -8.59 -3.00 2.48
C VAL A 67 -9.71 -2.96 3.52
N LEU A 68 -10.35 -4.09 3.80
CA LEU A 68 -11.42 -4.17 4.80
C LEU A 68 -10.93 -4.50 6.21
N GLU A 69 -9.65 -4.81 6.36
CA GLU A 69 -9.10 -5.18 7.66
C GLU A 69 -8.58 -3.97 8.42
N GLN A 70 -8.39 -4.15 9.72
CA GLN A 70 -7.83 -3.11 10.58
C GLN A 70 -6.46 -3.57 11.08
N ILE A 71 -5.52 -2.63 11.12
CA ILE A 71 -4.18 -2.93 11.62
C ILE A 71 -4.20 -3.19 13.11
N ASP A 72 -3.39 -4.16 13.54
CA ASP A 72 -3.11 -4.39 14.95
C ASP A 72 -1.74 -3.79 15.25
N LEU A 73 -1.75 -2.66 15.94
CA LEU A 73 -0.52 -1.90 16.21
C LEU A 73 0.48 -2.68 17.07
N LYS A 74 0.00 -3.50 17.98
CA LYS A 74 0.88 -4.31 18.85
C LYS A 74 1.57 -5.40 18.05
N LYS A 75 0.84 -6.06 17.15
CA LYS A 75 1.43 -7.09 16.28
C LYS A 75 2.49 -6.49 15.37
N LEU A 76 2.21 -5.33 14.79
CA LEU A 76 3.18 -4.66 13.92
C LEU A 76 4.40 -4.20 14.70
N ALA A 77 4.22 -3.65 15.90
CA ALA A 77 5.33 -3.24 16.74
C ALA A 77 6.27 -4.42 17.01
N LYS A 78 5.70 -5.56 17.35
CA LYS A 78 6.48 -6.78 17.61
C LYS A 78 7.22 -7.24 16.36
N LEU A 79 6.53 -7.32 15.23
CA LEU A 79 7.13 -7.76 13.97
C LEU A 79 8.27 -6.84 13.52
N SER A 80 8.10 -5.54 13.72
CA SER A 80 9.06 -4.53 13.28
C SER A 80 10.15 -4.20 14.29
N ASN A 81 10.16 -4.87 15.43
CA ASN A 81 11.11 -4.62 16.54
C ASN A 81 11.02 -3.20 17.10
N ASN A 82 9.82 -2.65 17.11
CA ASN A 82 9.54 -1.36 17.76
C ASN A 82 8.86 -1.61 19.11
N LYS A 83 9.09 -0.75 20.07
CA LYS A 83 8.38 -0.81 21.35
C LYS A 83 6.91 -0.50 21.16
N SER A 84 6.62 0.48 20.30
CA SER A 84 5.27 0.85 19.93
C SER A 84 5.30 1.51 18.55
N VAL A 85 4.17 1.47 17.87
CA VAL A 85 3.98 2.16 16.60
C VAL A 85 2.66 2.91 16.66
N GLU A 86 2.60 4.03 15.94
CA GLU A 86 1.36 4.82 15.82
C GLU A 86 1.19 5.27 14.39
N MET A 87 -0.04 5.55 13.99
CA MET A 87 -0.31 6.06 12.66
C MET A 87 0.34 7.44 12.49
N ILE A 88 0.90 7.69 11.30
CA ILE A 88 1.44 8.99 10.98
C ILE A 88 0.33 10.06 11.03
N HIS A 89 0.66 11.27 11.42
CA HIS A 89 -0.27 12.39 11.32
C HIS A 89 -0.47 12.75 9.84
N MET A 90 -1.72 13.00 9.44
CA MET A 90 -2.04 13.30 8.04
C MET A 90 -1.24 14.49 7.50
N LYS A 91 -0.97 15.48 8.34
CA LYS A 91 -0.20 16.66 7.94
C LYS A 91 1.25 16.33 7.56
N ASP A 92 1.78 15.18 8.03
CA ASP A 92 3.16 14.78 7.78
C ASP A 92 3.29 13.84 6.60
N LEU A 93 2.18 13.24 6.14
CA LEU A 93 2.21 12.18 5.12
C LEU A 93 2.90 12.61 3.83
N LEU A 94 2.53 13.76 3.28
CA LEU A 94 3.11 14.24 2.02
C LEU A 94 4.60 14.50 2.16
N GLY A 95 5.02 15.14 3.25
CA GLY A 95 6.43 15.44 3.49
C GLY A 95 7.30 14.20 3.65
N VAL A 96 6.75 13.16 4.28
CA VAL A 96 7.47 11.91 4.53
C VAL A 96 7.50 11.01 3.30
N THR A 97 6.37 10.86 2.61
CA THR A 97 6.25 9.86 1.54
C THR A 97 6.27 10.43 0.12
N GLY A 98 5.86 11.67 -0.05
CA GLY A 98 5.62 12.24 -1.38
C GLY A 98 4.21 11.96 -1.91
N TYR A 99 3.38 11.26 -1.15
CA TYR A 99 2.02 10.91 -1.53
C TYR A 99 1.00 11.55 -0.60
N ILE A 100 -0.24 11.67 -1.09
CA ILE A 100 -1.36 12.17 -0.29
C ILE A 100 -2.30 11.03 0.09
N ARG A 101 -3.15 11.26 1.09
CA ARG A 101 -4.15 10.28 1.50
C ARG A 101 -5.01 9.86 0.30
N GLY A 102 -5.23 8.56 0.17
CA GLY A 102 -5.98 7.99 -0.96
C GLY A 102 -5.12 7.70 -2.18
N GLY A 103 -3.89 8.20 -2.21
CA GLY A 103 -2.96 7.96 -3.31
C GLY A 103 -1.60 7.47 -2.84
N CYS A 104 -1.51 6.95 -1.62
CA CYS A 104 -0.24 6.48 -1.07
C CYS A 104 0.07 5.07 -1.55
N SER A 105 1.23 4.89 -2.19
CA SER A 105 1.72 3.61 -2.68
C SER A 105 2.95 3.18 -1.88
N PRO A 106 3.17 1.87 -1.68
CA PRO A 106 4.41 1.40 -1.06
C PRO A 106 5.61 1.53 -2.00
N VAL A 107 5.35 1.74 -3.29
CA VAL A 107 6.40 1.90 -4.29
C VAL A 107 6.59 3.39 -4.58
N GLY A 108 7.83 3.84 -4.69
CA GLY A 108 8.12 5.20 -5.13
C GLY A 108 8.04 6.27 -4.05
N MET A 109 8.11 5.91 -2.80
CA MET A 109 8.20 6.90 -1.72
C MET A 109 9.52 7.66 -1.78
N LYS A 110 9.56 8.86 -1.20
CA LYS A 110 10.77 9.72 -1.18
C LYS A 110 11.99 8.99 -0.63
N LYS A 111 11.78 8.13 0.37
CA LYS A 111 12.82 7.31 0.97
C LYS A 111 12.33 5.88 1.05
N LYS A 112 13.27 4.94 1.10
CA LYS A 112 12.92 3.54 1.34
C LYS A 112 12.74 3.33 2.83
N PHE A 113 11.51 3.01 3.23
CA PHE A 113 11.19 2.68 4.62
C PHE A 113 11.02 1.17 4.77
N PRO A 114 11.26 0.63 5.97
CA PRO A 114 10.92 -0.78 6.23
C PRO A 114 9.46 -1.01 5.89
N THR A 115 9.18 -2.05 5.11
CA THR A 115 7.85 -2.31 4.58
C THR A 115 7.39 -3.70 5.02
N PHE A 116 6.15 -3.77 5.49
CA PHE A 116 5.53 -4.99 6.01
C PHE A 116 4.21 -5.23 5.31
N PHE A 117 3.91 -6.50 5.04
CA PHE A 117 2.62 -6.90 4.48
C PHE A 117 1.97 -7.92 5.38
N ASP A 118 0.64 -7.85 5.50
CA ASP A 118 -0.07 -8.88 6.25
C ASP A 118 0.11 -10.25 5.61
N LEU A 119 0.15 -11.26 6.46
CA LEU A 119 0.39 -12.65 6.08
C LEU A 119 -0.57 -13.15 4.99
N SER A 120 -1.78 -12.59 4.92
CA SER A 120 -2.77 -12.98 3.92
C SER A 120 -2.29 -12.78 2.48
N ILE A 121 -1.25 -11.96 2.24
CA ILE A 121 -0.72 -11.78 0.88
C ILE A 121 -0.17 -13.09 0.31
N ASN A 122 0.23 -14.02 1.15
CA ASN A 122 0.74 -15.31 0.69
C ASN A 122 -0.32 -16.14 -0.05
N GLN A 123 -1.59 -15.80 0.10
CA GLN A 123 -2.69 -16.46 -0.59
C GLN A 123 -3.12 -15.72 -1.85
N CYS A 124 -2.46 -14.62 -2.18
CA CYS A 124 -2.77 -13.82 -3.36
C CYS A 124 -1.79 -14.11 -4.48
N GLN A 125 -2.31 -14.30 -5.69
CA GLN A 125 -1.46 -14.34 -6.87
C GLN A 125 -1.10 -12.93 -7.29
N ASN A 126 -2.11 -12.06 -7.37
CA ASN A 126 -1.95 -10.64 -7.68
C ASN A 126 -2.61 -9.80 -6.60
N VAL A 127 -2.08 -8.60 -6.39
CA VAL A 127 -2.64 -7.65 -5.43
C VAL A 127 -2.87 -6.30 -6.09
N ALA A 128 -3.91 -5.62 -5.67
CA ALA A 128 -4.19 -4.26 -6.10
C ALA A 128 -3.80 -3.29 -4.99
N LEU A 129 -3.11 -2.23 -5.36
CA LEU A 129 -2.67 -1.17 -4.46
C LEU A 129 -2.77 0.16 -5.19
N SER A 130 -2.70 1.26 -4.45
CA SER A 130 -2.64 2.57 -5.09
C SER A 130 -1.44 2.64 -6.04
N ALA A 131 -1.70 3.17 -7.23
CA ALA A 131 -0.65 3.42 -8.21
C ALA A 131 0.13 4.71 -7.93
N GLY A 132 -0.15 5.38 -6.81
CA GLY A 132 0.52 6.62 -6.44
C GLY A 132 -0.28 7.86 -6.80
N LYS A 133 -1.54 7.71 -7.16
CA LYS A 133 -2.44 8.81 -7.49
C LYS A 133 -3.87 8.38 -7.19
N ARG A 134 -4.65 9.27 -6.59
CA ARG A 134 -6.08 9.01 -6.37
C ARG A 134 -6.76 8.65 -7.68
N GLY A 135 -7.64 7.68 -7.65
CA GLY A 135 -8.39 7.24 -8.83
C GLY A 135 -7.72 6.13 -9.63
N TYR A 136 -6.54 5.68 -9.24
CA TYR A 136 -5.80 4.65 -9.98
C TYR A 136 -5.26 3.58 -9.05
N GLN A 137 -5.56 2.33 -9.38
CA GLN A 137 -5.00 1.17 -8.71
C GLN A 137 -4.06 0.46 -9.67
N MET A 138 -2.97 -0.07 -9.16
CA MET A 138 -2.09 -0.95 -9.91
C MET A 138 -2.32 -2.38 -9.43
N ILE A 139 -2.33 -3.33 -10.37
CA ILE A 139 -2.45 -4.75 -10.06
C ILE A 139 -1.12 -5.39 -10.41
N VAL A 140 -0.47 -6.00 -9.43
CA VAL A 140 0.90 -6.49 -9.53
C VAL A 140 0.98 -7.91 -8.98
N ASN A 141 1.87 -8.73 -9.53
CA ASN A 141 2.14 -10.05 -8.97
C ASN A 141 2.67 -9.89 -7.54
N ALA A 142 2.05 -10.60 -6.61
CA ALA A 142 2.38 -10.46 -5.19
C ALA A 142 3.82 -10.79 -4.86
N LYS A 143 4.35 -11.88 -5.39
CA LYS A 143 5.74 -12.30 -5.12
C LYS A 143 6.75 -11.32 -5.69
N GLU A 144 6.52 -10.84 -6.90
CA GLU A 144 7.42 -9.86 -7.52
C GLU A 144 7.44 -8.56 -6.72
N LEU A 145 6.27 -8.12 -6.25
CA LEU A 145 6.17 -6.90 -5.45
C LEU A 145 6.90 -7.04 -4.12
N LEU A 146 6.68 -8.15 -3.41
CA LEU A 146 7.35 -8.40 -2.14
C LEU A 146 8.86 -8.44 -2.29
N ASN A 147 9.36 -9.09 -3.33
CA ASN A 147 10.79 -9.15 -3.60
C ASN A 147 11.36 -7.76 -3.92
N TYR A 148 10.67 -7.00 -4.76
CA TYR A 148 11.11 -5.66 -5.15
C TYR A 148 11.20 -4.74 -3.93
N LEU A 149 10.19 -4.78 -3.06
CA LEU A 149 10.15 -3.93 -1.87
C LEU A 149 11.03 -4.45 -0.73
N GLU A 150 11.52 -5.68 -0.84
CA GLU A 150 12.21 -6.37 0.25
C GLU A 150 11.33 -6.36 1.51
N ALA A 151 10.03 -6.60 1.31
CA ALA A 151 9.05 -6.53 2.36
C ALA A 151 9.08 -7.74 3.27
N GLN A 152 8.78 -7.53 4.54
CA GLN A 152 8.58 -8.60 5.50
C GLN A 152 7.10 -8.93 5.58
N VAL A 153 6.78 -10.20 5.78
CA VAL A 153 5.40 -10.68 5.85
C VAL A 153 5.13 -11.26 7.23
N GLY A 154 4.01 -10.90 7.82
CA GLY A 154 3.61 -11.41 9.13
C GLY A 154 2.18 -11.04 9.45
N ASP A 155 1.66 -11.58 10.56
CA ASP A 155 0.31 -11.29 11.03
C ASP A 155 0.28 -9.91 11.67
N VAL A 156 -0.42 -8.96 11.04
CA VAL A 156 -0.47 -7.57 11.51
C VAL A 156 -1.89 -7.00 11.56
N ILE A 157 -2.90 -7.82 11.36
CA ILE A 157 -4.29 -7.37 11.40
C ILE A 157 -5.01 -7.81 12.66
N ARG A 158 -6.05 -7.07 13.04
CA ARG A 158 -6.92 -7.45 14.14
C ARG A 158 -7.74 -8.67 13.75
N ARG A 159 -7.88 -9.59 14.71
CA ARG A 159 -8.69 -10.79 14.53
C ARG A 159 -9.73 -10.91 15.63
#